data_a13b91e724899aad42c517d01571ec5c
#
_entry.id   a13b91e724899aad42c517d01571ec5c
#
_cell.length_a   1.000
_cell.length_b   1.000
_cell.length_c   1.000
_cell.angle_alpha   90.00
_cell.angle_beta   90.00
_cell.angle_gamma   90.00
#
_symmetry.space_group_name_H-M   'P 1'
#
loop_
_entity.id
_entity.type
_entity.pdbx_description
1 polymer ?
#
loop_
_entity_poly.entity_id
_entity_poly.type
_entity_poly.pdbx_seq_one_letter_code
_entity_poly.pdbx_strand_id
1 'polypeptide(L)'
;MTSVTFKHFVAIVVLVFAGVMNLKAQQPSADDMLNHIGMLKRLEAMQPDSIASKYQLALASLNFAISYPHAAQTENMLAQAQQAIDQMAQMKDADQSDLCTLRGFLLMVRIVQNPAQNGQKYYLDVLQAYEKALKLNPLNTLAQELQAKFVEGMKQATAQ
;
A
#
# COMPACT_ATOMS: atom_id res chain seq x y z
N MET A 1 21.48 -19.52 -5.21
CA MET A 1 20.67 -19.25 -6.42
C MET A 1 19.43 -18.36 -6.20
N THR A 2 19.23 -17.81 -5.04
CA THR A 2 18.02 -17.03 -4.68
C THR A 2 18.17 -15.50 -4.80
N SER A 3 19.37 -14.99 -5.01
CA SER A 3 19.64 -13.55 -4.99
C SER A 3 19.27 -12.80 -6.30
N VAL A 4 19.28 -13.49 -7.42
CA VAL A 4 18.99 -12.87 -8.75
C VAL A 4 17.48 -12.74 -8.99
N THR A 5 16.71 -13.73 -8.57
CA THR A 5 15.26 -13.79 -8.74
C THR A 5 14.53 -12.66 -8.00
N PHE A 6 15.09 -12.25 -6.86
CA PHE A 6 14.43 -11.27 -6.00
C PHE A 6 14.65 -9.81 -6.44
N LYS A 7 15.80 -9.50 -7.05
CA LYS A 7 16.05 -8.17 -7.64
C LYS A 7 15.12 -7.88 -8.83
N HIS A 8 14.77 -8.90 -9.62
CA HIS A 8 13.84 -8.77 -10.72
C HIS A 8 12.38 -8.63 -10.26
N PHE A 9 12.03 -9.20 -9.10
CA PHE A 9 10.72 -9.04 -8.47
C PHE A 9 10.33 -7.57 -8.26
N VAL A 10 11.26 -6.74 -7.82
CA VAL A 10 11.01 -5.31 -7.57
C VAL A 10 10.77 -4.51 -8.82
N ALA A 11 11.63 -4.72 -9.82
CA ALA A 11 11.47 -4.03 -11.08
C ALA A 11 10.11 -4.34 -11.71
N ILE A 12 9.59 -5.56 -11.52
CA ILE A 12 8.34 -6.03 -12.08
C ILE A 12 7.13 -5.55 -11.27
N VAL A 13 7.20 -5.57 -9.94
CA VAL A 13 6.10 -5.02 -9.11
C VAL A 13 5.93 -3.52 -9.36
N VAL A 14 7.02 -2.77 -9.48
CA VAL A 14 6.98 -1.35 -9.86
C VAL A 14 6.41 -1.15 -11.27
N LEU A 15 6.79 -2.00 -12.23
CA LEU A 15 6.28 -1.94 -13.61
C LEU A 15 4.79 -2.33 -13.70
N VAL A 16 4.32 -3.31 -12.93
CA VAL A 16 2.91 -3.69 -12.90
C VAL A 16 2.07 -2.58 -12.29
N PHE A 17 2.54 -1.91 -11.24
CA PHE A 17 1.88 -0.72 -10.69
C PHE A 17 1.88 0.47 -11.67
N ALA A 18 2.96 0.68 -12.43
CA ALA A 18 3.02 1.69 -13.47
C ALA A 18 2.16 1.35 -14.71
N GLY A 19 2.04 0.07 -15.05
CA GLY A 19 1.31 -0.39 -16.26
C GLY A 19 -0.20 -0.35 -16.16
N VAL A 20 -0.79 -0.41 -14.96
CA VAL A 20 -2.25 -0.35 -14.75
C VAL A 20 -2.79 1.08 -14.80
N MET A 21 -1.93 2.09 -14.70
CA MET A 21 -2.28 3.49 -14.87
C MET A 21 -2.23 3.97 -16.34
N ASN A 22 -2.26 3.05 -17.30
CA ASN A 22 -2.20 3.38 -18.74
C ASN A 22 -3.57 3.75 -19.34
N LEU A 23 -4.30 4.59 -18.65
CA LEU A 23 -5.24 5.53 -19.23
C LEU A 23 -4.56 6.89 -19.14
N LYS A 24 -4.51 7.62 -20.23
CA LYS A 24 -3.88 8.95 -20.45
C LYS A 24 -4.33 10.07 -19.49
N ALA A 25 -4.48 9.77 -18.21
CA ALA A 25 -4.51 10.75 -17.13
C ALA A 25 -3.08 10.87 -16.63
N GLN A 26 -2.50 12.04 -16.75
CA GLN A 26 -1.18 12.38 -16.25
C GLN A 26 -1.10 11.96 -14.79
N GLN A 27 -0.20 11.03 -14.47
CA GLN A 27 -0.01 10.58 -13.09
C GLN A 27 0.29 11.82 -12.22
N PRO A 28 -0.38 12.02 -11.07
CA PRO A 28 -0.13 13.17 -10.23
C PRO A 28 1.36 13.26 -9.89
N SER A 29 1.93 14.45 -9.91
CA SER A 29 3.32 14.65 -9.49
C SER A 29 3.48 14.33 -8.00
N ALA A 30 4.72 14.10 -7.57
CA ALA A 30 5.02 13.91 -6.15
C ALA A 30 4.52 15.09 -5.31
N ASP A 31 4.69 16.33 -5.81
CA ASP A 31 4.25 17.54 -5.13
C ASP A 31 2.72 17.63 -5.02
N ASP A 32 1.99 17.25 -6.08
CA ASP A 32 0.51 17.22 -6.03
C ASP A 32 0.03 16.20 -5.01
N MET A 33 0.64 15.02 -4.96
CA MET A 33 0.30 14.00 -3.97
C MET A 33 0.62 14.47 -2.54
N LEU A 34 1.77 15.10 -2.30
CA LEU A 34 2.15 15.63 -0.99
C LEU A 34 1.23 16.77 -0.55
N ASN A 35 0.83 17.66 -1.46
CA ASN A 35 -0.14 18.71 -1.18
C ASN A 35 -1.50 18.12 -0.79
N HIS A 36 -1.97 17.10 -1.52
CA HIS A 36 -3.22 16.40 -1.19
C HIS A 36 -3.14 15.72 0.19
N ILE A 37 -2.04 15.02 0.48
CA ILE A 37 -1.81 14.41 1.80
C ILE A 37 -1.79 15.47 2.91
N GLY A 38 -1.18 16.62 2.66
CA GLY A 38 -1.19 17.75 3.59
C GLY A 38 -2.60 18.27 3.89
N MET A 39 -3.49 18.28 2.90
CA MET A 39 -4.91 18.61 3.09
C MET A 39 -5.63 17.55 3.93
N LEU A 40 -5.44 16.27 3.61
CA LEU A 40 -6.04 15.15 4.36
C LEU A 40 -5.58 15.12 5.82
N LYS A 41 -4.31 15.43 6.08
CA LYS A 41 -3.77 15.53 7.44
C LYS A 41 -4.44 16.64 8.26
N ARG A 42 -4.70 17.79 7.63
CA ARG A 42 -5.46 18.88 8.29
C ARG A 42 -6.90 18.46 8.56
N LEU A 43 -7.54 17.81 7.60
CA LEU A 43 -8.91 17.31 7.76
C LEU A 43 -9.00 16.28 8.90
N GLU A 44 -8.06 15.35 8.96
CA GLU A 44 -7.97 14.34 10.04
C GLU A 44 -7.80 15.00 11.40
N ALA A 45 -6.93 16.02 11.51
CA ALA A 45 -6.73 16.79 12.74
C ALA A 45 -7.99 17.56 13.20
N MET A 46 -8.81 18.00 12.23
CA MET A 46 -10.10 18.66 12.53
C MET A 46 -11.22 17.66 12.88
N GLN A 47 -11.06 16.41 12.50
CA GLN A 47 -12.03 15.32 12.70
C GLN A 47 -11.38 14.09 13.31
N PRO A 48 -10.85 14.18 14.56
CA PRO A 48 -10.03 13.12 15.15
C PRO A 48 -10.76 11.80 15.35
N ASP A 49 -12.09 11.83 15.44
CA ASP A 49 -12.96 10.64 15.60
C ASP A 49 -13.47 10.09 14.26
N SER A 50 -13.03 10.63 13.11
CA SER A 50 -13.47 10.19 11.80
C SER A 50 -12.61 9.03 11.27
N ILE A 51 -13.20 7.84 11.18
CA ILE A 51 -12.58 6.68 10.52
C ILE A 51 -12.27 6.99 9.06
N ALA A 52 -13.21 7.63 8.36
CA ALA A 52 -13.04 7.97 6.95
C ALA A 52 -11.84 8.88 6.69
N SER A 53 -11.63 9.90 7.54
CA SER A 53 -10.47 10.81 7.40
C SER A 53 -9.14 10.08 7.62
N LYS A 54 -9.08 9.18 8.59
CA LYS A 54 -7.89 8.35 8.86
C LYS A 54 -7.63 7.36 7.72
N TYR A 55 -8.67 6.71 7.22
CA TYR A 55 -8.58 5.80 6.08
C TYR A 55 -8.01 6.50 4.85
N GLN A 56 -8.57 7.66 4.49
CA GLN A 56 -8.11 8.43 3.33
C GLN A 56 -6.67 8.90 3.48
N LEU A 57 -6.28 9.34 4.68
CA LEU A 57 -4.91 9.75 4.98
C LEU A 57 -3.93 8.56 4.84
N ALA A 58 -4.28 7.39 5.40
CA ALA A 58 -3.48 6.19 5.28
C ALA A 58 -3.33 5.76 3.81
N LEU A 59 -4.44 5.70 3.07
CA LEU A 59 -4.44 5.28 1.67
C LEU A 59 -3.64 6.24 0.78
N ALA A 60 -3.80 7.55 0.94
CA ALA A 60 -3.03 8.53 0.16
C ALA A 60 -1.53 8.45 0.46
N SER A 61 -1.17 8.25 1.73
CA SER A 61 0.23 8.09 2.15
C SER A 61 0.87 6.82 1.57
N LEU A 62 0.12 5.70 1.54
CA LEU A 62 0.58 4.45 0.92
C LEU A 62 0.69 4.55 -0.60
N ASN A 63 -0.25 5.25 -1.26
CA ASN A 63 -0.18 5.51 -2.69
C ASN A 63 1.05 6.36 -3.06
N PHE A 64 1.38 7.37 -2.26
CA PHE A 64 2.63 8.10 -2.45
C PHE A 64 3.84 7.17 -2.29
N ALA A 65 3.88 6.40 -1.20
CA ALA A 65 5.01 5.54 -0.88
C ALA A 65 5.27 4.45 -1.93
N ILE A 66 4.22 3.87 -2.54
CA ILE A 66 4.38 2.88 -3.63
C ILE A 66 4.82 3.54 -4.94
N SER A 67 4.37 4.77 -5.21
CA SER A 67 4.74 5.51 -6.42
C SER A 67 6.17 6.04 -6.36
N TYR A 68 6.64 6.40 -5.17
CA TYR A 68 7.95 6.99 -4.91
C TYR A 68 8.68 6.26 -3.78
N PRO A 69 9.02 4.96 -3.93
CA PRO A 69 9.48 4.12 -2.82
C PRO A 69 10.82 4.56 -2.21
N HIS A 70 11.60 5.37 -2.93
CA HIS A 70 12.92 5.84 -2.50
C HIS A 70 12.99 7.38 -2.33
N ALA A 71 11.85 8.07 -2.33
CA ALA A 71 11.83 9.50 -2.03
C ALA A 71 12.15 9.77 -0.56
N ALA A 72 12.72 10.94 -0.27
CA ALA A 72 13.07 11.33 1.10
C ALA A 72 11.85 11.35 2.05
N GLN A 73 10.64 11.58 1.52
CA GLN A 73 9.40 11.64 2.28
C GLN A 73 8.76 10.28 2.55
N THR A 74 9.20 9.22 1.87
CA THR A 74 8.52 7.91 1.87
C THR A 74 8.43 7.29 3.27
N GLU A 75 9.49 7.36 4.07
CA GLU A 75 9.46 6.86 5.44
C GLU A 75 8.44 7.61 6.31
N ASN A 76 8.35 8.93 6.14
CA ASN A 76 7.34 9.73 6.84
C ASN A 76 5.92 9.36 6.41
N MET A 77 5.70 9.07 5.13
CA MET A 77 4.39 8.63 4.62
C MET A 77 4.02 7.24 5.17
N LEU A 78 4.97 6.33 5.25
CA LEU A 78 4.73 5.00 5.84
C LEU A 78 4.45 5.09 7.34
N ALA A 79 5.18 5.93 8.08
CA ALA A 79 4.92 6.17 9.49
C ALA A 79 3.52 6.78 9.72
N GLN A 80 3.13 7.74 8.89
CA GLN A 80 1.81 8.37 8.93
C GLN A 80 0.69 7.38 8.61
N ALA A 81 0.88 6.52 7.60
CA ALA A 81 -0.09 5.47 7.27
C ALA A 81 -0.22 4.47 8.42
N GLN A 82 0.90 4.02 9.00
CA GLN A 82 0.89 3.11 10.16
C GLN A 82 0.13 3.72 11.32
N GLN A 83 0.42 4.98 11.68
CA GLN A 83 -0.27 5.67 12.75
C GLN A 83 -1.78 5.75 12.53
N ALA A 84 -2.22 6.10 11.32
CA ALA A 84 -3.64 6.18 11.00
C ALA A 84 -4.32 4.80 11.08
N ILE A 85 -3.66 3.74 10.60
CA ILE A 85 -4.14 2.35 10.70
C ILE A 85 -4.27 1.93 12.18
N ASP A 86 -3.27 2.23 13.01
CA ASP A 86 -3.27 1.86 14.42
C ASP A 86 -4.36 2.61 15.20
N GLN A 87 -4.60 3.89 14.88
CA GLN A 87 -5.70 4.67 15.45
C GLN A 87 -7.06 4.09 15.04
N MET A 88 -7.27 3.78 13.75
CA MET A 88 -8.50 3.14 13.28
C MET A 88 -8.74 1.79 13.97
N ALA A 89 -7.69 1.01 14.21
CA ALA A 89 -7.80 -0.28 14.87
C ALA A 89 -8.33 -0.21 16.32
N GLN A 90 -8.21 0.96 16.96
CA GLN A 90 -8.78 1.23 18.28
C GLN A 90 -10.24 1.71 18.23
N MET A 91 -10.75 2.04 17.05
CA MET A 91 -12.10 2.55 16.88
C MET A 91 -13.09 1.40 16.70
N LYS A 92 -14.17 1.41 17.47
CA LYS A 92 -15.15 0.32 17.54
C LYS A 92 -15.78 -0.02 16.18
N ASP A 93 -16.05 1.00 15.38
CA ASP A 93 -16.79 0.87 14.13
C ASP A 93 -15.87 0.77 12.89
N ALA A 94 -14.56 0.60 13.09
CA ALA A 94 -13.62 0.45 11.99
C ALA A 94 -13.83 -0.87 11.25
N ASP A 95 -13.91 -0.77 9.91
CA ASP A 95 -14.05 -1.95 9.06
C ASP A 95 -12.77 -2.79 9.09
N GLN A 96 -12.92 -4.05 9.49
CA GLN A 96 -11.78 -4.95 9.65
C GLN A 96 -11.20 -5.41 8.30
N SER A 97 -12.02 -5.44 7.24
CA SER A 97 -11.54 -5.73 5.88
C SER A 97 -10.64 -4.59 5.39
N ASP A 98 -11.04 -3.35 5.60
CA ASP A 98 -10.24 -2.18 5.24
C ASP A 98 -8.93 -2.12 6.02
N LEU A 99 -8.96 -2.41 7.32
CA LEU A 99 -7.76 -2.48 8.15
C LEU A 99 -6.78 -3.56 7.66
N CYS A 100 -7.28 -4.75 7.32
CA CYS A 100 -6.45 -5.81 6.76
C CYS A 100 -5.86 -5.39 5.41
N THR A 101 -6.65 -4.73 4.56
CA THR A 101 -6.22 -4.25 3.23
C THR A 101 -5.10 -3.23 3.35
N LEU A 102 -5.25 -2.22 4.20
CA LEU A 102 -4.23 -1.19 4.41
C LEU A 102 -2.94 -1.75 5.01
N ARG A 103 -3.03 -2.71 5.95
CA ARG A 103 -1.87 -3.41 6.51
C ARG A 103 -1.12 -4.20 5.44
N GLY A 104 -1.84 -4.95 4.61
CA GLY A 104 -1.26 -5.66 3.47
C GLY A 104 -0.56 -4.71 2.51
N PHE A 105 -1.18 -3.56 2.21
CA PHE A 105 -0.61 -2.54 1.34
C PHE A 105 0.69 -1.95 1.93
N LEU A 106 0.71 -1.62 3.21
CA LEU A 106 1.91 -1.12 3.89
C LEU A 106 3.08 -2.11 3.80
N LEU A 107 2.83 -3.39 4.07
CA LEU A 107 3.84 -4.44 3.96
C LEU A 107 4.32 -4.62 2.52
N MET A 108 3.42 -4.53 1.55
CA MET A 108 3.76 -4.57 0.13
C MET A 108 4.69 -3.41 -0.27
N VAL A 109 4.43 -2.19 0.21
CA VAL A 109 5.34 -1.04 -0.01
C VAL A 109 6.72 -1.32 0.61
N ARG A 110 6.77 -1.90 1.81
CA ARG A 110 8.04 -2.30 2.45
C ARG A 110 8.83 -3.32 1.62
N ILE A 111 8.13 -4.26 0.97
CA ILE A 111 8.77 -5.19 0.04
C ILE A 111 9.37 -4.43 -1.14
N VAL A 112 8.61 -3.51 -1.74
CA VAL A 112 9.07 -2.71 -2.90
C VAL A 112 10.28 -1.85 -2.56
N GLN A 113 10.34 -1.27 -1.35
CA GLN A 113 11.47 -0.47 -0.91
C GLN A 113 12.78 -1.27 -0.79
N ASN A 114 12.73 -2.46 -0.24
CA ASN A 114 13.91 -3.33 -0.06
C ASN A 114 13.51 -4.80 -0.19
N PRO A 115 13.42 -5.31 -1.41
CA PRO A 115 12.94 -6.65 -1.67
C PRO A 115 13.86 -7.75 -1.16
N ALA A 116 15.17 -7.51 -1.24
CA ALA A 116 16.15 -8.48 -0.78
C ALA A 116 16.01 -8.76 0.73
N GLN A 117 15.65 -7.74 1.50
CA GLN A 117 15.50 -7.84 2.94
C GLN A 117 14.05 -8.15 3.36
N ASN A 118 13.08 -7.52 2.71
CA ASN A 118 11.69 -7.52 3.15
C ASN A 118 10.82 -8.56 2.43
N GLY A 119 11.25 -9.06 1.28
CA GLY A 119 10.45 -9.96 0.49
C GLY A 119 10.15 -11.27 1.20
N GLN A 120 11.18 -12.01 1.61
CA GLN A 120 10.98 -13.24 2.37
C GLN A 120 10.29 -13.01 3.72
N LYS A 121 10.54 -11.84 4.31
CA LYS A 121 9.99 -11.49 5.62
C LYS A 121 8.48 -11.23 5.58
N TYR A 122 7.97 -10.53 4.57
CA TYR A 122 6.60 -10.02 4.55
C TYR A 122 5.69 -10.63 3.49
N TYR A 123 6.21 -11.43 2.59
CA TYR A 123 5.45 -11.97 1.46
C TYR A 123 4.20 -12.75 1.90
N LEU A 124 4.35 -13.66 2.88
CA LEU A 124 3.22 -14.43 3.41
C LEU A 124 2.23 -13.53 4.15
N ASP A 125 2.73 -12.55 4.91
CA ASP A 125 1.88 -11.63 5.66
C ASP A 125 1.02 -10.76 4.71
N VAL A 126 1.57 -10.35 3.57
CA VAL A 126 0.81 -9.62 2.52
C VAL A 126 -0.32 -10.48 1.98
N LEU A 127 -0.03 -11.74 1.59
CA LEU A 127 -1.06 -12.66 1.09
C LEU A 127 -2.16 -12.89 2.13
N GLN A 128 -1.78 -13.21 3.36
CA GLN A 128 -2.73 -13.45 4.45
C GLN A 128 -3.58 -12.22 4.77
N ALA A 129 -3.00 -11.03 4.70
CA ALA A 129 -3.74 -9.79 4.93
C ALA A 129 -4.86 -9.59 3.89
N TYR A 130 -4.56 -9.79 2.60
CA TYR A 130 -5.58 -9.68 1.55
C TYR A 130 -6.60 -10.82 1.58
N GLU A 131 -6.17 -12.06 1.81
CA GLU A 131 -7.10 -13.19 2.00
C GLU A 131 -8.07 -12.94 3.15
N LYS A 132 -7.56 -12.44 4.28
CA LYS A 132 -8.38 -12.09 5.43
C LYS A 132 -9.34 -10.94 5.12
N ALA A 133 -8.87 -9.91 4.42
CA ALA A 133 -9.71 -8.80 3.99
C ALA A 133 -10.88 -9.28 3.14
N LEU A 134 -10.61 -10.10 2.13
CA LEU A 134 -11.62 -10.64 1.21
C LEU A 134 -12.53 -11.69 1.86
N LYS A 135 -12.06 -12.40 2.87
CA LYS A 135 -12.90 -13.29 3.68
C LYS A 135 -13.91 -12.49 4.52
N LEU A 136 -13.51 -11.34 5.04
CA LEU A 136 -14.36 -10.44 5.82
C LEU A 136 -15.34 -9.66 4.93
N ASN A 137 -14.87 -9.17 3.80
CA ASN A 137 -15.68 -8.46 2.81
C ASN A 137 -15.23 -8.84 1.38
N PRO A 138 -15.91 -9.82 0.73
CA PRO A 138 -15.58 -10.23 -0.64
C PRO A 138 -15.72 -9.13 -1.68
N LEU A 139 -16.45 -8.05 -1.37
CA LEU A 139 -16.68 -6.90 -2.25
C LEU A 139 -15.68 -5.76 -2.03
N ASN A 140 -14.65 -5.94 -1.18
CA ASN A 140 -13.61 -4.95 -1.01
C ASN A 140 -12.74 -4.86 -2.28
N THR A 141 -13.08 -3.90 -3.14
CA THR A 141 -12.43 -3.73 -4.45
C THR A 141 -10.94 -3.41 -4.33
N LEU A 142 -10.56 -2.61 -3.33
CA LEU A 142 -9.14 -2.29 -3.10
C LEU A 142 -8.34 -3.56 -2.74
N ALA A 143 -8.88 -4.41 -1.87
CA ALA A 143 -8.24 -5.68 -1.51
C ALA A 143 -8.09 -6.60 -2.72
N GLN A 144 -9.13 -6.70 -3.58
CA GLN A 144 -9.08 -7.48 -4.82
C GLN A 144 -7.99 -6.98 -5.77
N GLU A 145 -7.93 -5.66 -6.00
CA GLU A 145 -6.95 -5.05 -6.89
C GLU A 145 -5.52 -5.23 -6.39
N LEU A 146 -5.28 -4.97 -5.11
CA LEU A 146 -3.95 -5.07 -4.53
C LEU A 146 -3.46 -6.52 -4.47
N GLN A 147 -4.34 -7.47 -4.13
CA GLN A 147 -4.01 -8.90 -4.17
C GLN A 147 -3.66 -9.35 -5.58
N ALA A 148 -4.48 -8.98 -6.58
CA ALA A 148 -4.23 -9.34 -7.97
C ALA A 148 -2.88 -8.80 -8.47
N LYS A 149 -2.57 -7.53 -8.20
CA LYS A 149 -1.29 -6.90 -8.55
C LYS A 149 -0.12 -7.59 -7.85
N PHE A 150 -0.26 -7.91 -6.58
CA PHE A 150 0.80 -8.60 -5.82
C PHE A 150 1.08 -9.99 -6.38
N VAL A 151 0.04 -10.79 -6.65
CA VAL A 151 0.16 -12.13 -7.23
C VAL A 151 0.75 -12.09 -8.63
N GLU A 152 0.34 -11.12 -9.45
CA GLU A 152 0.89 -10.93 -10.80
C GLU A 152 2.38 -10.60 -10.77
N GLY A 153 2.78 -9.66 -9.91
CA GLY A 153 4.18 -9.32 -9.71
C GLY A 153 5.03 -10.53 -9.27
N MET A 154 4.47 -11.39 -8.41
CA MET A 154 5.13 -12.63 -7.99
C MET A 154 5.31 -13.64 -9.13
N LYS A 155 4.28 -13.85 -9.95
CA LYS A 155 4.37 -14.77 -11.11
C LYS A 155 5.43 -14.33 -12.09
N GLN A 156 5.52 -13.03 -12.38
CA GLN A 156 6.54 -12.49 -13.28
C GLN A 156 7.95 -12.66 -12.72
N ALA A 157 8.11 -12.53 -11.40
CA ALA A 157 9.41 -12.73 -10.73
C ALA A 157 9.88 -14.19 -10.73
N THR A 158 8.98 -15.16 -10.78
CA THR A 158 9.30 -16.59 -10.79
C THR A 158 9.45 -17.16 -12.21
N ALA A 159 9.01 -16.44 -13.24
CA ALA A 159 9.09 -16.87 -14.65
C ALA A 159 10.43 -16.54 -15.33
N GLN A 160 11.35 -15.85 -14.65
CA GLN A 160 12.69 -15.49 -15.12
C GLN A 160 13.76 -16.28 -14.37
#